data_4a3915d07165938f3d780e4de7560ecd
#
_entry.id   4a3915d07165938f3d780e4de7560ecd
#
_cell.length_a   1.000
_cell.length_b   1.000
_cell.length_c   1.000
_cell.angle_alpha   90.00
_cell.angle_beta   90.00
_cell.angle_gamma   90.00
#
_symmetry.space_group_name_H-M   'P 1'
#
loop_
_entity.id
_entity.type
_entity.pdbx_description
1 polymer ?
#
loop_
_entity_poly.entity_id
_entity_poly.type
_entity_poly.pdbx_seq_one_letter_code
_entity_poly.pdbx_strand_id
1 'polypeptide(L)'
;MNSWLWAELIPDLLAKEDDIRLIGIGSLLARDLDLVIGRKLVFGTGSGYSNPPSPEQAAGWDIRCVRGPLTAHLLGLDPKKSITDGAWLINQIPRYATVPEAKSGTVFVPHWSSAAYGAWNEVCAHAGITYIDPLLDCGKVFEAIAKAELVLAESLHAAIIADYYRTPWIPVVSPGRILTFKWLDWCGSLGIEYKPYMLPPSDYIDCLAQGIRPGQVETDLHELPIDRSQYDIRRANRAPRRHGLAFEIEKIARKAGRRGRTVVLEGLAHLRTAPPFAGWNRAHSAHMTDYFTALTDTRPSLSTEGMRSEKIDRLNDAFVQMQKDYS
;
A
#
# COMPACT_ATOMS: atom_id res chain seq x y z
N MET A 1 -8.34 7.86 0.03
CA MET A 1 -9.34 6.83 -0.38
C MET A 1 -10.35 6.50 0.73
N ASN A 2 -9.94 6.17 1.95
CA ASN A 2 -10.84 5.59 2.97
C ASN A 2 -12.07 6.48 3.28
N SER A 3 -11.87 7.73 3.69
CA SER A 3 -12.97 8.66 3.98
C SER A 3 -13.85 8.94 2.78
N TRP A 4 -13.25 9.08 1.60
CA TRP A 4 -13.97 9.36 0.38
C TRP A 4 -14.86 8.18 -0.06
N LEU A 5 -14.33 6.95 -0.12
CA LEU A 5 -15.08 5.78 -0.60
C LEU A 5 -16.31 5.51 0.28
N TRP A 6 -16.14 5.54 1.58
CA TRP A 6 -17.24 5.28 2.50
C TRP A 6 -18.30 6.38 2.50
N ALA A 7 -17.90 7.65 2.32
CA ALA A 7 -18.84 8.76 2.15
C ALA A 7 -19.71 8.62 0.89
N GLU A 8 -19.18 8.01 -0.18
CA GLU A 8 -19.96 7.71 -1.38
C GLU A 8 -20.89 6.50 -1.21
N LEU A 9 -20.43 5.46 -0.52
CA LEU A 9 -21.12 4.18 -0.46
C LEU A 9 -22.19 4.09 0.63
N ILE A 10 -21.96 4.77 1.77
CA ILE A 10 -22.81 4.67 2.98
C ILE A 10 -22.96 6.03 3.67
N PRO A 11 -23.33 7.12 2.96
CA PRO A 11 -23.44 8.45 3.56
C PRO A 11 -24.41 8.47 4.74
N ASP A 12 -25.53 7.78 4.64
CA ASP A 12 -26.57 7.73 5.68
C ASP A 12 -26.09 7.03 6.95
N LEU A 13 -25.30 5.95 6.82
CA LEU A 13 -24.71 5.29 7.98
C LEU A 13 -23.68 6.18 8.66
N LEU A 14 -22.89 6.92 7.88
CA LEU A 14 -21.88 7.85 8.46
C LEU A 14 -22.51 9.10 9.09
N ALA A 15 -23.73 9.48 8.69
CA ALA A 15 -24.45 10.62 9.21
C ALA A 15 -25.20 10.31 10.53
N LYS A 16 -25.42 9.01 10.85
CA LYS A 16 -26.03 8.62 12.12
C LYS A 16 -25.08 8.99 13.27
N GLU A 17 -25.62 9.58 14.34
CA GLU A 17 -24.90 9.86 15.60
C GLU A 17 -24.67 8.58 16.42
N ASP A 18 -24.43 7.47 15.72
CA ASP A 18 -24.20 6.18 16.35
C ASP A 18 -22.76 6.05 16.84
N ASP A 19 -22.59 5.28 17.89
CA ASP A 19 -21.29 4.95 18.47
C ASP A 19 -20.50 3.92 17.64
N ILE A 20 -20.66 3.98 16.29
CA ILE A 20 -20.00 3.08 15.34
C ILE A 20 -18.70 3.70 14.83
N ARG A 21 -17.66 2.90 14.83
CA ARG A 21 -16.34 3.26 14.27
C ARG A 21 -16.02 2.32 13.11
N LEU A 22 -16.23 2.80 11.90
CA LEU A 22 -15.90 2.05 10.69
C LEU A 22 -14.38 2.00 10.49
N ILE A 23 -13.85 0.79 10.41
CA ILE A 23 -12.44 0.49 10.15
C ILE A 23 -12.39 -0.17 8.78
N GLY A 24 -12.23 0.68 7.78
CA GLY A 24 -12.33 0.29 6.36
C GLY A 24 -10.97 -0.06 5.75
N ILE A 25 -10.71 0.49 4.56
CA ILE A 25 -9.57 0.20 3.69
C ILE A 25 -8.23 0.49 4.35
N GLY A 26 -7.23 -0.33 4.04
CA GLY A 26 -5.83 -0.12 4.40
C GLY A 26 -5.29 -1.11 5.42
N SER A 27 -4.34 -0.67 6.25
CA SER A 27 -3.71 -1.50 7.28
C SER A 27 -4.00 -0.93 8.66
N LEU A 28 -5.27 -0.86 9.00
CA LEU A 28 -5.79 -0.13 10.15
C LEU A 28 -5.97 -1.01 11.40
N LEU A 29 -5.96 -2.35 11.27
CA LEU A 29 -6.15 -3.24 12.40
C LEU A 29 -4.95 -3.19 13.34
N ALA A 30 -5.11 -2.42 14.40
CA ALA A 30 -4.12 -2.16 15.42
C ALA A 30 -4.71 -2.45 16.81
N ARG A 31 -3.85 -2.90 17.73
CA ARG A 31 -4.22 -3.16 19.12
C ARG A 31 -4.84 -1.95 19.82
N ASP A 32 -4.38 -0.75 19.43
CA ASP A 32 -4.83 0.51 20.04
C ASP A 32 -6.27 0.90 19.68
N LEU A 33 -6.91 0.17 18.74
CA LEU A 33 -8.33 0.37 18.42
C LEU A 33 -9.25 0.10 19.61
N ASP A 34 -8.83 -0.70 20.59
CA ASP A 34 -9.59 -0.90 21.82
C ASP A 34 -9.73 0.37 22.64
N LEU A 35 -8.81 1.32 22.50
CA LEU A 35 -8.87 2.63 23.17
C LEU A 35 -9.85 3.59 22.49
N VAL A 36 -10.28 3.28 21.26
CA VAL A 36 -11.27 4.07 20.54
C VAL A 36 -12.65 3.68 21.08
N ILE A 37 -13.37 4.64 21.63
CA ILE A 37 -14.74 4.44 22.12
C ILE A 37 -15.66 4.10 20.94
N GLY A 38 -16.61 3.17 21.15
CA GLY A 38 -17.61 2.79 20.20
C GLY A 38 -17.43 1.39 19.62
N ARG A 39 -18.49 0.90 18.99
CA ARG A 39 -18.53 -0.40 18.28
C ARG A 39 -17.65 -0.35 17.05
N LYS A 40 -16.75 -1.32 16.88
CA LYS A 40 -15.88 -1.41 15.70
C LYS A 40 -16.58 -2.22 14.63
N LEU A 41 -16.84 -1.57 13.50
CA LEU A 41 -17.30 -2.20 12.27
C LEU A 41 -16.11 -2.32 11.33
N VAL A 42 -15.67 -3.54 11.04
CA VAL A 42 -14.47 -3.82 10.24
C VAL A 42 -14.88 -4.33 8.86
N PHE A 43 -14.37 -3.67 7.81
CA PHE A 43 -14.67 -4.06 6.44
C PHE A 43 -13.46 -3.92 5.50
N GLY A 44 -12.90 -5.04 5.04
CA GLY A 44 -11.89 -5.11 3.98
C GLY A 44 -10.50 -4.56 4.34
N THR A 45 -10.25 -4.19 5.58
CA THR A 45 -8.93 -3.75 6.06
C THR A 45 -8.08 -4.92 6.53
N GLY A 46 -6.78 -4.69 6.68
CA GLY A 46 -5.85 -5.69 7.19
C GLY A 46 -4.99 -5.20 8.35
N SER A 47 -4.25 -6.11 8.93
CA SER A 47 -3.19 -5.77 9.88
C SER A 47 -2.00 -5.15 9.14
N GLY A 48 -1.24 -4.29 9.82
CA GLY A 48 -0.19 -3.50 9.17
C GLY A 48 0.96 -3.11 10.09
N TYR A 49 1.24 -1.83 10.17
CA TYR A 49 2.41 -1.26 10.83
C TYR A 49 2.38 -1.36 12.37
N SER A 50 1.20 -1.45 12.94
CA SER A 50 1.00 -1.58 14.39
C SER A 50 0.86 -3.04 14.82
N ASN A 51 0.98 -3.32 16.12
CA ASN A 51 0.65 -4.63 16.66
C ASN A 51 -0.82 -4.93 16.36
N PRO A 52 -1.15 -6.13 15.87
CA PRO A 52 -2.54 -6.52 15.66
C PRO A 52 -3.27 -6.62 16.99
N PRO A 53 -4.59 -6.46 17.03
CA PRO A 53 -5.40 -6.85 18.17
C PRO A 53 -5.25 -8.35 18.43
N SER A 54 -5.47 -8.76 19.68
CA SER A 54 -5.54 -10.20 19.97
C SER A 54 -6.89 -10.77 19.48
N PRO A 55 -7.01 -12.11 19.35
CA PRO A 55 -8.29 -12.75 19.01
C PRO A 55 -9.40 -12.38 20.02
N GLU A 56 -9.09 -12.28 21.31
CA GLU A 56 -10.04 -11.91 22.36
C GLU A 56 -10.53 -10.47 22.19
N GLN A 57 -9.63 -9.55 21.82
CA GLN A 57 -10.01 -8.16 21.52
C GLN A 57 -10.90 -8.09 20.27
N ALA A 58 -10.54 -8.83 19.23
CA ALA A 58 -11.26 -8.86 17.96
C ALA A 58 -12.64 -9.54 18.08
N ALA A 59 -12.84 -10.44 19.06
CA ALA A 59 -14.10 -11.14 19.27
C ALA A 59 -15.28 -10.20 19.60
N GLY A 60 -15.00 -9.02 20.18
CA GLY A 60 -16.00 -7.99 20.46
C GLY A 60 -16.31 -7.04 19.30
N TRP A 61 -15.69 -7.24 18.13
CA TRP A 61 -15.85 -6.35 16.98
C TRP A 61 -16.77 -6.98 15.93
N ASP A 62 -17.54 -6.15 15.24
CA ASP A 62 -18.30 -6.59 14.07
C ASP A 62 -17.37 -6.63 12.85
N ILE A 63 -16.80 -7.80 12.59
CA ILE A 63 -15.88 -8.02 11.47
C ILE A 63 -16.64 -8.67 10.32
N ARG A 64 -16.92 -7.89 9.28
CA ARG A 64 -17.59 -8.37 8.06
C ARG A 64 -16.63 -9.14 7.18
N CYS A 65 -15.51 -8.53 6.85
CA CYS A 65 -14.42 -9.18 6.15
C CYS A 65 -13.08 -8.48 6.45
N VAL A 66 -12.00 -9.17 6.12
CA VAL A 66 -10.62 -8.66 6.22
C VAL A 66 -9.90 -8.85 4.89
N ARG A 67 -8.83 -8.07 4.68
CA ARG A 67 -8.07 -8.02 3.45
C ARG A 67 -7.50 -9.36 3.02
N GLY A 68 -7.01 -10.18 3.93
CA GLY A 68 -6.32 -11.40 3.53
C GLY A 68 -6.20 -12.47 4.62
N PRO A 69 -5.71 -13.65 4.25
CA PRO A 69 -5.66 -14.82 5.11
C PRO A 69 -4.72 -14.66 6.31
N LEU A 70 -3.64 -13.89 6.18
CA LEU A 70 -2.72 -13.65 7.30
C LEU A 70 -3.37 -12.77 8.37
N THR A 71 -4.17 -11.78 7.96
CA THR A 71 -4.96 -10.97 8.89
C THR A 71 -6.03 -11.81 9.58
N ALA A 72 -6.77 -12.64 8.83
CA ALA A 72 -7.78 -13.54 9.41
C ALA A 72 -7.15 -14.48 10.44
N HIS A 73 -6.03 -15.10 10.11
CA HIS A 73 -5.29 -15.98 11.03
C HIS A 73 -4.84 -15.26 12.31
N LEU A 74 -4.26 -14.06 12.19
CA LEU A 74 -3.81 -13.27 13.35
C LEU A 74 -4.93 -12.91 14.32
N LEU A 75 -6.15 -12.77 13.82
CA LEU A 75 -7.33 -12.40 14.61
C LEU A 75 -8.16 -13.61 15.06
N GLY A 76 -7.75 -14.83 14.72
CA GLY A 76 -8.50 -16.05 15.03
C GLY A 76 -9.87 -16.13 14.34
N LEU A 77 -10.00 -15.53 13.14
CA LEU A 77 -11.26 -15.48 12.41
C LEU A 77 -11.44 -16.74 11.54
N ASP A 78 -12.71 -17.04 11.23
CA ASP A 78 -13.03 -17.99 10.15
C ASP A 78 -12.30 -17.57 8.86
N PRO A 79 -11.57 -18.47 8.18
CA PRO A 79 -10.93 -18.18 6.90
C PRO A 79 -11.86 -17.58 5.83
N LYS A 80 -13.16 -17.85 5.90
CA LYS A 80 -14.17 -17.24 5.03
C LYS A 80 -14.27 -15.72 5.19
N LYS A 81 -13.85 -15.15 6.31
CA LYS A 81 -13.77 -13.69 6.50
C LYS A 81 -12.63 -13.04 5.70
N SER A 82 -11.65 -13.82 5.23
CA SER A 82 -10.63 -13.35 4.32
C SER A 82 -11.20 -13.25 2.90
N ILE A 83 -11.60 -12.06 2.48
CA ILE A 83 -12.13 -11.85 1.14
C ILE A 83 -11.07 -11.19 0.26
N THR A 84 -10.90 -9.89 0.36
CA THR A 84 -9.84 -9.08 -0.26
C THR A 84 -9.87 -7.65 0.32
N ASP A 85 -9.09 -6.72 -0.23
CA ASP A 85 -9.09 -5.33 0.23
C ASP A 85 -10.41 -4.63 -0.15
N GLY A 86 -10.97 -3.90 0.80
CA GLY A 86 -12.22 -3.16 0.63
C GLY A 86 -12.19 -2.09 -0.47
N ALA A 87 -11.02 -1.74 -0.97
CA ALA A 87 -10.88 -0.81 -2.10
C ALA A 87 -11.59 -1.30 -3.36
N TRP A 88 -11.81 -2.61 -3.51
CA TRP A 88 -12.54 -3.15 -4.66
C TRP A 88 -14.05 -2.82 -4.66
N LEU A 89 -14.58 -2.28 -3.56
CA LEU A 89 -15.94 -1.71 -3.54
C LEU A 89 -16.11 -0.48 -4.45
N ILE A 90 -15.03 0.00 -5.08
CA ILE A 90 -15.16 0.99 -6.17
C ILE A 90 -16.04 0.50 -7.31
N ASN A 91 -16.24 -0.83 -7.43
CA ASN A 91 -17.19 -1.44 -8.37
C ASN A 91 -18.64 -0.98 -8.14
N GLN A 92 -18.99 -0.56 -6.93
CA GLN A 92 -20.31 -0.04 -6.59
C GLN A 92 -20.52 1.43 -7.02
N ILE A 93 -19.45 2.09 -7.50
CA ILE A 93 -19.49 3.49 -7.92
C ILE A 93 -19.46 3.54 -9.45
N PRO A 94 -20.56 3.95 -10.13
CA PRO A 94 -20.69 3.81 -11.58
C PRO A 94 -19.52 4.35 -12.40
N ARG A 95 -18.96 5.52 -11.99
CA ARG A 95 -17.83 6.13 -12.70
C ARG A 95 -16.51 5.35 -12.61
N TYR A 96 -16.40 4.37 -11.71
CA TYR A 96 -15.22 3.52 -11.51
C TYR A 96 -15.48 2.04 -11.79
N ALA A 97 -16.72 1.66 -12.08
CA ALA A 97 -17.10 0.26 -12.31
C ALA A 97 -16.59 -0.28 -13.66
N THR A 98 -16.39 0.61 -14.65
CA THR A 98 -16.02 0.19 -16.00
C THR A 98 -14.50 0.07 -16.16
N VAL A 99 -14.08 -1.06 -16.72
CA VAL A 99 -12.69 -1.29 -17.14
C VAL A 99 -12.51 -0.70 -18.54
N PRO A 100 -11.56 0.22 -18.76
CA PRO A 100 -11.29 0.75 -20.11
C PRO A 100 -10.81 -0.34 -21.07
N GLU A 101 -11.30 -0.31 -22.31
CA GLU A 101 -10.89 -1.26 -23.35
C GLU A 101 -9.49 -0.94 -23.89
N ALA A 102 -9.21 0.36 -24.10
CA ALA A 102 -7.91 0.82 -24.61
C ALA A 102 -6.98 1.15 -23.45
N LYS A 103 -5.82 0.52 -23.45
CA LYS A 103 -4.74 0.75 -22.51
C LYS A 103 -3.47 1.14 -23.25
N SER A 104 -2.63 1.97 -22.62
CA SER A 104 -1.38 2.40 -23.20
C SER A 104 -0.33 2.74 -22.14
N GLY A 105 0.91 2.40 -22.43
CA GLY A 105 2.08 2.79 -21.68
C GLY A 105 2.21 2.19 -20.29
N THR A 106 3.33 2.46 -19.67
CA THR A 106 3.66 2.02 -18.31
C THR A 106 3.55 3.19 -17.34
N VAL A 107 2.96 2.96 -16.16
CA VAL A 107 2.91 3.94 -15.08
C VAL A 107 3.69 3.44 -13.88
N PHE A 108 4.33 4.34 -13.15
CA PHE A 108 4.96 4.07 -11.87
C PHE A 108 4.22 4.80 -10.75
N VAL A 109 3.81 4.08 -9.71
CA VAL A 109 3.13 4.63 -8.53
C VAL A 109 3.96 4.33 -7.28
N PRO A 110 4.78 5.27 -6.82
CA PRO A 110 5.60 5.08 -5.63
C PRO A 110 4.78 5.01 -4.34
N HIS A 111 5.40 4.54 -3.30
CA HIS A 111 4.88 4.74 -1.96
C HIS A 111 5.01 6.24 -1.59
N TRP A 112 4.05 6.77 -0.84
CA TRP A 112 4.05 8.21 -0.47
C TRP A 112 5.36 8.67 0.19
N SER A 113 6.04 7.82 0.95
CA SER A 113 7.32 8.14 1.57
C SER A 113 8.48 8.17 0.59
N SER A 114 8.42 7.43 -0.50
CA SER A 114 9.40 7.45 -1.59
C SER A 114 9.17 8.67 -2.48
N ALA A 115 7.92 9.00 -2.76
CA ALA A 115 7.53 10.20 -3.49
C ALA A 115 8.03 11.49 -2.80
N ALA A 116 8.06 11.51 -1.47
CA ALA A 116 8.46 12.69 -0.69
C ALA A 116 9.91 13.15 -0.92
N TYR A 117 10.80 12.24 -1.30
CA TYR A 117 12.24 12.56 -1.39
C TYR A 117 12.85 12.22 -2.74
N GLY A 118 12.21 11.35 -3.52
CA GLY A 118 12.75 10.87 -4.79
C GLY A 118 12.57 11.85 -5.94
N ALA A 119 13.49 11.79 -6.92
CA ALA A 119 13.38 12.47 -8.20
C ALA A 119 12.61 11.61 -9.22
N TRP A 120 11.57 10.92 -8.79
CA TRP A 120 10.87 9.90 -9.57
C TRP A 120 10.25 10.43 -10.85
N ASN A 121 9.77 11.69 -10.84
CA ASN A 121 9.22 12.31 -12.04
C ASN A 121 10.28 12.42 -13.15
N GLU A 122 11.51 12.84 -12.80
CA GLU A 122 12.62 12.96 -13.75
C GLU A 122 13.09 11.59 -14.25
N VAL A 123 13.25 10.64 -13.34
CA VAL A 123 13.68 9.26 -13.66
C VAL A 123 12.66 8.59 -14.58
N CYS A 124 11.37 8.68 -14.26
CA CYS A 124 10.32 8.11 -15.10
C CYS A 124 10.26 8.76 -16.48
N ALA A 125 10.39 10.09 -16.58
CA ALA A 125 10.41 10.81 -17.84
C ALA A 125 11.55 10.33 -18.76
N HIS A 126 12.74 10.09 -18.23
CA HIS A 126 13.88 9.56 -18.99
C HIS A 126 13.64 8.12 -19.46
N ALA A 127 12.93 7.32 -18.68
CA ALA A 127 12.60 5.93 -19.01
C ALA A 127 11.34 5.78 -19.87
N GLY A 128 10.67 6.87 -20.26
CA GLY A 128 9.41 6.81 -21.01
C GLY A 128 8.22 6.27 -20.20
N ILE A 129 8.31 6.33 -18.87
CA ILE A 129 7.28 5.86 -17.92
C ILE A 129 6.52 7.07 -17.36
N THR A 130 5.21 6.95 -17.19
CA THR A 130 4.42 8.00 -16.58
C THR A 130 4.49 7.90 -15.07
N TYR A 131 5.01 8.94 -14.41
CA TYR A 131 4.99 9.05 -12.96
C TYR A 131 3.61 9.47 -12.47
N ILE A 132 3.07 8.74 -11.48
CA ILE A 132 1.81 9.07 -10.81
C ILE A 132 2.11 9.41 -9.34
N ASP A 133 1.89 10.66 -8.98
CA ASP A 133 2.02 11.09 -7.59
C ASP A 133 0.93 10.42 -6.73
N PRO A 134 1.31 9.63 -5.70
CA PRO A 134 0.35 8.94 -4.84
C PRO A 134 -0.50 9.89 -3.97
N LEU A 135 -0.18 11.17 -3.93
CA LEU A 135 -0.91 12.21 -3.20
C LEU A 135 -1.96 12.93 -4.06
N LEU A 136 -2.04 12.64 -5.35
CA LEU A 136 -3.10 13.14 -6.20
C LEU A 136 -4.49 12.69 -5.73
N ASP A 137 -5.52 13.35 -6.25
CA ASP A 137 -6.90 12.91 -6.09
C ASP A 137 -7.06 11.44 -6.51
N CYS A 138 -7.81 10.66 -5.72
CA CYS A 138 -7.96 9.22 -5.94
C CYS A 138 -8.52 8.90 -7.34
N GLY A 139 -9.45 9.71 -7.85
CA GLY A 139 -10.03 9.49 -9.17
C GLY A 139 -9.01 9.62 -10.29
N LYS A 140 -8.10 10.60 -10.19
CA LYS A 140 -7.01 10.77 -11.16
C LYS A 140 -6.04 9.61 -11.14
N VAL A 141 -5.70 9.12 -9.94
CA VAL A 141 -4.84 7.94 -9.78
C VAL A 141 -5.51 6.69 -10.37
N PHE A 142 -6.80 6.49 -10.10
CA PHE A 142 -7.56 5.34 -10.64
C PHE A 142 -7.63 5.38 -12.15
N GLU A 143 -7.95 6.54 -12.73
CA GLU A 143 -8.02 6.73 -14.17
C GLU A 143 -6.68 6.43 -14.84
N ALA A 144 -5.57 6.94 -14.30
CA ALA A 144 -4.24 6.68 -14.83
C ALA A 144 -3.88 5.18 -14.76
N ILE A 145 -4.16 4.52 -13.65
CA ILE A 145 -3.94 3.08 -13.50
C ILE A 145 -4.83 2.27 -14.45
N ALA A 146 -6.11 2.63 -14.57
CA ALA A 146 -7.06 1.92 -15.41
C ALA A 146 -6.67 1.96 -16.90
N LYS A 147 -6.11 3.07 -17.37
CA LYS A 147 -5.67 3.29 -18.76
C LYS A 147 -4.27 2.75 -19.06
N ALA A 148 -3.50 2.36 -18.07
CA ALA A 148 -2.15 1.84 -18.26
C ALA A 148 -2.15 0.39 -18.77
N GLU A 149 -1.15 0.03 -19.58
CA GLU A 149 -0.85 -1.36 -19.96
C GLU A 149 -0.13 -2.11 -18.83
N LEU A 150 0.69 -1.39 -18.06
CA LEU A 150 1.49 -1.95 -16.97
C LEU A 150 1.62 -0.94 -15.82
N VAL A 151 1.53 -1.44 -14.59
CA VAL A 151 1.77 -0.64 -13.37
C VAL A 151 3.01 -1.15 -12.64
N LEU A 152 4.01 -0.31 -12.47
CA LEU A 152 5.10 -0.54 -11.53
C LEU A 152 4.64 -0.02 -10.16
N ALA A 153 4.39 -0.93 -9.22
CA ALA A 153 3.70 -0.61 -7.97
C ALA A 153 4.62 -0.72 -6.75
N GLU A 154 5.06 0.41 -6.19
CA GLU A 154 5.60 0.45 -4.83
C GLU A 154 4.48 0.64 -3.80
N SER A 155 3.39 1.28 -4.20
CA SER A 155 2.17 1.40 -3.39
C SER A 155 1.30 0.15 -3.51
N LEU A 156 0.98 -0.49 -2.38
CA LEU A 156 0.05 -1.64 -2.38
C LEU A 156 -1.31 -1.29 -2.99
N HIS A 157 -1.85 -0.10 -2.70
CA HIS A 157 -3.14 0.29 -3.28
C HIS A 157 -3.06 0.50 -4.79
N ALA A 158 -1.90 0.87 -5.34
CA ALA A 158 -1.74 0.91 -6.79
C ALA A 158 -1.89 -0.49 -7.42
N ALA A 159 -1.28 -1.51 -6.81
CA ALA A 159 -1.44 -2.90 -7.25
C ALA A 159 -2.89 -3.40 -7.08
N ILE A 160 -3.55 -3.05 -5.95
CA ILE A 160 -4.95 -3.41 -5.69
C ILE A 160 -5.88 -2.83 -6.76
N ILE A 161 -5.72 -1.58 -7.11
CA ILE A 161 -6.52 -0.89 -8.13
C ILE A 161 -6.16 -1.37 -9.54
N ALA A 162 -4.88 -1.64 -9.81
CA ALA A 162 -4.44 -2.23 -11.07
C ALA A 162 -5.07 -3.60 -11.32
N ASP A 163 -5.05 -4.46 -10.33
CA ASP A 163 -5.65 -5.80 -10.42
C ASP A 163 -7.17 -5.73 -10.63
N TYR A 164 -7.85 -4.81 -9.92
CA TYR A 164 -9.27 -4.54 -10.14
C TYR A 164 -9.57 -4.15 -11.59
N TYR A 165 -8.81 -3.23 -12.18
CA TYR A 165 -8.96 -2.78 -13.56
C TYR A 165 -8.33 -3.71 -14.60
N ARG A 166 -7.88 -4.90 -14.21
CA ARG A 166 -7.21 -5.84 -15.13
C ARG A 166 -5.98 -5.22 -15.80
N THR A 167 -5.30 -4.35 -15.10
CA THR A 167 -3.99 -3.83 -15.50
C THR A 167 -2.91 -4.68 -14.84
N PRO A 168 -2.06 -5.38 -15.61
CA PRO A 168 -0.93 -6.12 -15.06
C PRO A 168 -0.05 -5.21 -14.20
N TRP A 169 0.56 -5.77 -13.15
CA TRP A 169 1.38 -4.99 -12.23
C TRP A 169 2.62 -5.74 -11.78
N ILE A 170 3.70 -5.00 -11.57
CA ILE A 170 4.98 -5.50 -11.04
C ILE A 170 5.22 -4.83 -9.70
N PRO A 171 5.36 -5.59 -8.60
CA PRO A 171 5.66 -5.03 -7.29
C PRO A 171 7.12 -4.64 -7.21
N VAL A 172 7.39 -3.42 -6.77
CA VAL A 172 8.74 -2.95 -6.47
C VAL A 172 8.83 -2.48 -5.02
N VAL A 173 10.02 -2.52 -4.44
CA VAL A 173 10.21 -2.20 -3.03
C VAL A 173 11.51 -1.46 -2.79
N SER A 174 11.42 -0.27 -2.19
CA SER A 174 12.60 0.43 -1.67
C SER A 174 13.04 -0.17 -0.34
N PRO A 175 14.34 -0.28 -0.07
CA PRO A 175 14.87 -0.84 1.17
C PRO A 175 14.29 -0.19 2.42
N GLY A 176 13.82 -1.02 3.36
CA GLY A 176 13.37 -0.59 4.69
C GLY A 176 12.07 0.22 4.75
N ARG A 177 11.44 0.54 3.62
CA ARG A 177 10.25 1.41 3.57
C ARG A 177 8.92 0.66 3.54
N ILE A 178 8.87 -0.54 2.98
CA ILE A 178 7.62 -1.26 2.73
C ILE A 178 7.41 -2.42 3.70
N LEU A 179 6.22 -2.51 4.23
CA LEU A 179 5.81 -3.62 5.07
C LEU A 179 5.36 -4.80 4.21
N THR A 180 6.22 -5.79 4.04
CA THR A 180 5.97 -7.00 3.24
C THR A 180 4.72 -7.76 3.68
N PHE A 181 4.41 -7.79 4.98
CA PHE A 181 3.23 -8.48 5.50
C PHE A 181 1.93 -8.07 4.79
N LYS A 182 1.71 -6.76 4.54
CA LYS A 182 0.47 -6.29 3.89
C LYS A 182 0.34 -6.78 2.46
N TRP A 183 1.46 -6.95 1.75
CA TRP A 183 1.51 -7.50 0.41
C TRP A 183 1.22 -8.99 0.40
N LEU A 184 1.89 -9.75 1.28
CA LEU A 184 1.65 -11.19 1.45
C LEU A 184 0.19 -11.49 1.82
N ASP A 185 -0.39 -10.65 2.69
CA ASP A 185 -1.77 -10.78 3.13
C ASP A 185 -2.74 -10.59 1.96
N TRP A 186 -2.57 -9.51 1.18
CA TRP A 186 -3.44 -9.23 0.04
C TRP A 186 -3.21 -10.20 -1.13
N CYS A 187 -1.97 -10.43 -1.55
CA CYS A 187 -1.65 -11.39 -2.60
C CYS A 187 -2.18 -12.80 -2.24
N GLY A 188 -2.08 -13.20 -0.97
CA GLY A 188 -2.64 -14.45 -0.48
C GLY A 188 -4.16 -14.55 -0.63
N SER A 189 -4.89 -13.43 -0.57
CA SER A 189 -6.35 -13.42 -0.80
C SER A 189 -6.72 -13.70 -2.26
N LEU A 190 -5.81 -13.43 -3.19
CA LEU A 190 -5.99 -13.62 -4.63
C LEU A 190 -5.27 -14.85 -5.19
N GLY A 191 -4.56 -15.60 -4.35
CA GLY A 191 -3.74 -16.73 -4.80
C GLY A 191 -2.52 -16.32 -5.63
N ILE A 192 -2.07 -15.06 -5.51
CA ILE A 192 -0.89 -14.53 -6.20
C ILE A 192 0.34 -14.70 -5.32
N GLU A 193 1.45 -15.12 -5.92
CA GLU A 193 2.74 -15.11 -5.26
C GLU A 193 3.32 -13.69 -5.26
N TYR A 194 3.74 -13.19 -4.09
CA TYR A 194 4.38 -11.89 -3.99
C TYR A 194 5.86 -11.99 -4.30
N LYS A 195 6.28 -11.42 -5.43
CA LYS A 195 7.64 -11.43 -5.96
C LYS A 195 8.10 -10.01 -6.29
N PRO A 196 8.53 -9.25 -5.27
CA PRO A 196 8.94 -7.86 -5.48
C PRO A 196 10.35 -7.75 -6.01
N TYR A 197 10.59 -6.75 -6.86
CA TYR A 197 11.92 -6.34 -7.29
C TYR A 197 12.44 -5.21 -6.39
N MET A 198 13.75 -5.26 -6.09
CA MET A 198 14.41 -4.18 -5.33
C MET A 198 14.43 -2.90 -6.17
N LEU A 199 13.85 -1.82 -5.66
CA LEU A 199 13.85 -0.52 -6.32
C LEU A 199 15.05 0.31 -5.84
N PRO A 200 16.03 0.61 -6.71
CA PRO A 200 17.12 1.50 -6.36
C PRO A 200 16.63 2.91 -6.01
N PRO A 201 17.37 3.68 -5.21
CA PRO A 201 17.05 5.09 -4.99
C PRO A 201 17.00 5.87 -6.30
N SER A 202 16.10 6.85 -6.41
CA SER A 202 15.94 7.64 -7.65
C SER A 202 17.08 8.62 -7.90
N ASP A 203 17.70 9.16 -6.85
CA ASP A 203 18.79 10.13 -6.91
C ASP A 203 19.66 10.12 -5.65
N TYR A 204 20.65 11.01 -5.60
CA TYR A 204 21.55 11.16 -4.45
C TYR A 204 20.81 11.49 -3.16
N ILE A 205 19.80 12.36 -3.22
CA ILE A 205 19.01 12.75 -2.03
C ILE A 205 18.17 11.57 -1.52
N ASP A 206 17.61 10.78 -2.45
CA ASP A 206 16.88 9.56 -2.08
C ASP A 206 17.82 8.50 -1.46
N CYS A 207 19.08 8.38 -1.93
CA CYS A 207 20.10 7.57 -1.25
C CYS A 207 20.26 7.99 0.21
N LEU A 208 20.44 9.30 0.47
CA LEU A 208 20.54 9.82 1.83
C LEU A 208 19.27 9.56 2.64
N ALA A 209 18.10 9.70 2.02
CA ALA A 209 16.82 9.43 2.64
C ALA A 209 16.60 7.94 2.98
N GLN A 210 17.26 7.05 2.28
CA GLN A 210 17.24 5.60 2.55
C GLN A 210 18.39 5.18 3.49
N GLY A 211 19.35 6.06 3.74
CA GLY A 211 20.57 5.75 4.51
C GLY A 211 21.57 4.89 3.73
N ILE A 212 21.48 4.93 2.40
CA ILE A 212 22.36 4.21 1.48
C ILE A 212 23.50 5.16 1.05
N ARG A 213 24.73 4.65 1.00
CA ARG A 213 25.85 5.41 0.43
C ARG A 213 25.75 5.35 -1.10
N PRO A 214 25.86 6.46 -1.82
CA PRO A 214 25.74 6.48 -3.28
C PRO A 214 26.64 5.49 -4.03
N GLY A 215 27.83 5.23 -3.53
CA GLY A 215 28.74 4.22 -4.10
C GLY A 215 28.39 2.75 -3.77
N GLN A 216 27.31 2.51 -3.03
CA GLN A 216 26.81 1.18 -2.65
C GLN A 216 25.40 0.91 -3.22
N VAL A 217 24.95 1.73 -4.16
CA VAL A 217 23.66 1.52 -4.81
C VAL A 217 23.77 0.35 -5.78
N GLU A 218 22.98 -0.68 -5.52
CA GLU A 218 22.80 -1.80 -6.45
C GLU A 218 21.75 -1.40 -7.50
N THR A 219 22.15 -1.45 -8.76
CA THR A 219 21.29 -1.12 -9.91
C THR A 219 20.92 -2.34 -10.74
N ASP A 220 21.45 -3.50 -10.40
CA ASP A 220 21.10 -4.75 -11.09
C ASP A 220 19.67 -5.17 -10.71
N LEU A 221 18.91 -5.58 -11.69
CA LEU A 221 17.56 -6.07 -11.50
C LEU A 221 17.59 -7.43 -10.78
N HIS A 222 17.03 -7.49 -9.59
CA HIS A 222 16.89 -8.75 -8.89
C HIS A 222 15.57 -8.83 -8.09
N GLU A 223 14.98 -10.02 -8.09
CA GLU A 223 13.82 -10.34 -7.28
C GLU A 223 14.25 -10.56 -5.83
N LEU A 224 13.53 -9.99 -4.89
CA LEU A 224 13.81 -10.19 -3.47
C LEU A 224 13.22 -11.51 -2.97
N PRO A 225 14.02 -12.38 -2.37
CA PRO A 225 13.52 -13.59 -1.75
C PRO A 225 12.64 -13.25 -0.54
N ILE A 226 11.40 -13.70 -0.56
CA ILE A 226 10.44 -13.47 0.53
C ILE A 226 10.21 -14.78 1.29
N ASP A 227 10.74 -14.86 2.50
CA ASP A 227 10.45 -15.96 3.41
C ASP A 227 9.15 -15.67 4.18
N ARG A 228 8.06 -16.32 3.76
CA ARG A 228 6.74 -16.19 4.37
C ARG A 228 6.71 -16.58 5.84
N SER A 229 7.48 -17.60 6.23
CA SER A 229 7.47 -18.16 7.59
C SER A 229 7.93 -17.12 8.63
N GLN A 230 8.86 -16.24 8.27
CA GLN A 230 9.37 -15.22 9.18
C GLN A 230 8.31 -14.15 9.55
N TYR A 231 7.32 -13.94 8.70
CA TYR A 231 6.30 -12.92 8.96
C TYR A 231 5.22 -13.39 9.93
N ASP A 232 4.89 -14.67 9.90
CA ASP A 232 3.92 -15.28 10.84
C ASP A 232 4.49 -15.32 12.26
N ILE A 233 5.75 -15.78 12.40
CA ILE A 233 6.42 -15.92 13.69
C ILE A 233 6.72 -14.58 14.33
N ARG A 234 7.22 -13.61 13.57
CA ARG A 234 7.57 -12.27 14.10
C ARG A 234 6.37 -11.49 14.62
N ARG A 235 5.17 -11.75 14.11
CA ARG A 235 3.96 -11.10 14.59
C ARG A 235 3.37 -11.76 15.82
N ALA A 236 3.39 -13.08 15.89
CA ALA A 236 2.97 -13.81 17.09
C ALA A 236 3.80 -13.45 18.33
N ASN A 237 5.08 -13.13 18.15
CA ASN A 237 6.04 -12.84 19.22
C ASN A 237 6.27 -11.34 19.50
N ARG A 238 5.38 -10.45 19.06
CA ARG A 238 5.57 -9.02 19.34
C ARG A 238 5.49 -8.69 20.81
N ALA A 239 6.47 -7.87 21.26
CA ALA A 239 6.63 -7.43 22.63
C ALA A 239 5.35 -6.81 23.22
N PRO A 240 5.11 -6.98 24.53
CA PRO A 240 3.97 -6.39 25.25
C PRO A 240 3.94 -4.87 25.11
N ARG A 241 2.75 -4.30 25.25
CA ARG A 241 2.53 -2.84 25.21
C ARG A 241 3.52 -2.14 26.12
N ARG A 242 4.31 -1.23 25.55
CA ARG A 242 5.02 -0.22 26.32
C ARG A 242 4.05 0.93 26.59
N HIS A 243 3.69 1.12 27.85
CA HIS A 243 2.88 2.25 28.32
C HIS A 243 3.73 3.12 29.22
N GLY A 244 3.36 4.38 29.34
CA GLY A 244 3.95 5.32 30.28
C GLY A 244 4.60 6.52 29.60
N LEU A 245 4.96 7.49 30.44
CA LEU A 245 5.55 8.78 30.01
C LEU A 245 6.79 8.58 29.14
N ALA A 246 7.64 7.60 29.44
CA ALA A 246 8.84 7.28 28.66
C ALA A 246 8.51 6.85 27.20
N PHE A 247 7.42 6.10 27.01
CA PHE A 247 6.96 5.69 25.67
C PHE A 247 6.44 6.88 24.87
N GLU A 248 5.67 7.77 25.48
CA GLU A 248 5.16 8.98 24.81
C GLU A 248 6.31 9.94 24.47
N ILE A 249 7.31 10.10 25.35
CA ILE A 249 8.51 10.87 25.06
C ILE A 249 9.28 10.28 23.88
N GLU A 250 9.48 8.95 23.84
CA GLU A 250 10.14 8.27 22.74
C GLU A 250 9.38 8.43 21.41
N LYS A 251 8.06 8.39 21.44
CA LYS A 251 7.19 8.61 20.28
C LYS A 251 7.29 10.05 19.75
N ILE A 252 7.30 11.04 20.66
CA ILE A 252 7.50 12.45 20.32
C ILE A 252 8.91 12.67 19.75
N ALA A 253 9.94 12.12 20.38
CA ALA A 253 11.33 12.23 19.90
C ALA A 253 11.50 11.59 18.51
N ARG A 254 10.91 10.42 18.25
CA ARG A 254 10.91 9.79 16.92
C ARG A 254 10.16 10.62 15.88
N LYS A 255 9.07 11.27 16.26
CA LYS A 255 8.30 12.15 15.36
C LYS A 255 9.08 13.43 15.06
N ALA A 256 9.72 14.03 16.07
CA ALA A 256 10.59 15.20 15.92
C ALA A 256 11.82 14.89 15.05
N GLY A 257 12.48 13.75 15.29
CA GLY A 257 13.62 13.30 14.48
C GLY A 257 13.24 13.06 13.02
N ARG A 258 12.07 12.46 12.76
CA ARG A 258 11.52 12.31 11.39
C ARG A 258 11.25 13.65 10.73
N ARG A 259 10.62 14.59 11.43
CA ARG A 259 10.34 15.95 10.91
C ARG A 259 11.63 16.71 10.62
N GLY A 260 12.60 16.69 11.55
CA GLY A 260 13.90 17.31 11.34
C GLY A 260 14.63 16.76 10.12
N ARG A 261 14.64 15.43 9.96
CA ARG A 261 15.20 14.77 8.77
C ARG A 261 14.49 15.19 7.48
N THR A 262 13.16 15.27 7.49
CA THR A 262 12.37 15.73 6.35
C THR A 262 12.77 17.14 5.94
N VAL A 263 12.80 18.07 6.88
CA VAL A 263 13.18 19.48 6.63
C VAL A 263 14.59 19.58 6.06
N VAL A 264 15.55 18.79 6.58
CA VAL A 264 16.91 18.76 6.07
C VAL A 264 16.98 18.23 4.63
N LEU A 265 16.28 17.12 4.34
CA LEU A 265 16.27 16.53 3.00
C LEU A 265 15.56 17.41 1.98
N GLU A 266 14.45 18.05 2.36
CA GLU A 266 13.77 19.05 1.53
C GLU A 266 14.68 20.26 1.27
N GLY A 267 15.39 20.73 2.30
CA GLY A 267 16.40 21.79 2.16
C GLY A 267 17.56 21.43 1.24
N LEU A 268 17.91 20.13 1.14
CA LEU A 268 18.96 19.64 0.24
C LEU A 268 18.45 19.36 -1.18
N ALA A 269 17.15 19.24 -1.39
CA ALA A 269 16.58 18.88 -2.69
C ALA A 269 16.96 19.87 -3.81
N HIS A 270 17.11 21.16 -3.49
CA HIS A 270 17.55 22.18 -4.47
C HIS A 270 19.02 22.01 -4.90
N LEU A 271 19.83 21.22 -4.16
CA LEU A 271 21.21 20.91 -4.54
C LEU A 271 21.33 19.77 -5.58
N ARG A 272 20.21 19.17 -6.02
CA ARG A 272 20.23 18.07 -6.99
C ARG A 272 21.01 18.40 -8.27
N THR A 273 20.93 19.64 -8.72
CA THR A 273 21.61 20.15 -9.91
C THR A 273 22.98 20.75 -9.64
N ALA A 274 23.39 20.89 -8.37
CA ALA A 274 24.66 21.44 -7.98
C ALA A 274 25.76 20.38 -7.96
N PRO A 275 27.05 20.73 -8.31
CA PRO A 275 28.16 19.84 -8.06
C PRO A 275 28.34 19.56 -6.56
N PRO A 276 28.71 18.35 -6.13
CA PRO A 276 29.04 17.16 -6.95
C PRO A 276 27.81 16.30 -7.35
N PHE A 277 26.62 16.62 -6.84
CA PHE A 277 25.43 15.77 -6.96
C PHE A 277 24.97 15.63 -8.42
N ALA A 278 25.02 16.71 -9.20
CA ALA A 278 24.56 16.71 -10.60
C ALA A 278 25.28 15.68 -11.49
N GLY A 279 26.56 15.46 -11.29
CA GLY A 279 27.33 14.47 -12.05
C GLY A 279 26.88 13.05 -11.72
N TRP A 280 26.73 12.73 -10.46
CA TRP A 280 26.27 11.44 -10.00
C TRP A 280 24.83 11.17 -10.45
N ASN A 281 23.92 12.15 -10.27
CA ASN A 281 22.51 12.01 -10.65
C ASN A 281 22.35 11.74 -12.15
N ARG A 282 23.12 12.38 -13.02
CA ARG A 282 23.07 12.10 -14.48
C ARG A 282 23.51 10.68 -14.81
N ALA A 283 24.63 10.22 -14.25
CA ALA A 283 25.09 8.84 -14.47
C ALA A 283 24.08 7.83 -13.91
N HIS A 284 23.57 8.08 -12.71
CA HIS A 284 22.58 7.21 -12.08
C HIS A 284 21.24 7.17 -12.84
N SER A 285 20.80 8.30 -13.41
CA SER A 285 19.58 8.36 -14.22
C SER A 285 19.63 7.44 -15.45
N ALA A 286 20.81 7.29 -16.08
CA ALA A 286 20.99 6.34 -17.18
C ALA A 286 20.81 4.89 -16.68
N HIS A 287 21.43 4.54 -15.56
CA HIS A 287 21.24 3.21 -14.94
C HIS A 287 19.78 2.95 -14.55
N MET A 288 19.08 3.97 -14.06
CA MET A 288 17.66 3.84 -13.73
C MET A 288 16.78 3.62 -14.95
N THR A 289 17.15 4.22 -16.10
CA THR A 289 16.46 3.96 -17.38
C THR A 289 16.63 2.50 -17.80
N ASP A 290 17.87 1.99 -17.76
CA ASP A 290 18.16 0.58 -18.07
C ASP A 290 17.43 -0.36 -17.09
N TYR A 291 17.43 -0.01 -15.80
CA TYR A 291 16.72 -0.75 -14.76
C TYR A 291 15.20 -0.85 -15.04
N PHE A 292 14.55 0.28 -15.33
CA PHE A 292 13.13 0.28 -15.64
C PHE A 292 12.80 -0.45 -16.95
N THR A 293 13.65 -0.36 -17.95
CA THR A 293 13.50 -1.14 -19.18
C THR A 293 13.54 -2.63 -18.88
N ALA A 294 14.56 -3.10 -18.16
CA ALA A 294 14.67 -4.50 -17.77
C ALA A 294 13.50 -4.95 -16.87
N LEU A 295 13.01 -4.08 -15.97
CA LEU A 295 11.89 -4.37 -15.10
C LEU A 295 10.58 -4.57 -15.89
N THR A 296 10.32 -3.73 -16.92
CA THR A 296 9.12 -3.86 -17.76
C THR A 296 9.10 -5.12 -18.60
N ASP A 297 10.26 -5.73 -18.87
CA ASP A 297 10.38 -7.01 -19.57
C ASP A 297 10.15 -8.23 -18.67
N THR A 298 10.00 -8.03 -17.35
CA THR A 298 9.72 -9.11 -16.42
C THR A 298 8.27 -9.55 -16.48
N ARG A 299 7.97 -10.74 -15.91
CA ARG A 299 6.60 -11.24 -15.88
C ARG A 299 5.76 -10.49 -14.85
N PRO A 300 4.70 -9.78 -15.26
CA PRO A 300 3.82 -9.08 -14.34
C PRO A 300 2.90 -10.04 -13.58
N SER A 301 2.38 -9.56 -12.48
CA SER A 301 1.34 -10.21 -11.68
C SER A 301 -0.04 -9.75 -12.13
N LEU A 302 -1.01 -10.66 -12.07
CA LEU A 302 -2.44 -10.38 -12.26
C LEU A 302 -3.25 -11.56 -11.73
N SER A 303 -4.34 -11.30 -11.01
CA SER A 303 -5.27 -12.35 -10.59
C SER A 303 -5.97 -12.99 -11.78
N THR A 304 -6.46 -14.21 -11.63
CA THR A 304 -7.33 -14.81 -12.65
C THR A 304 -8.70 -14.13 -12.65
N GLU A 305 -9.39 -14.10 -13.81
CA GLU A 305 -10.72 -13.50 -13.89
C GLU A 305 -11.73 -14.21 -12.96
N GLY A 306 -11.65 -15.53 -12.84
CA GLY A 306 -12.47 -16.28 -11.90
C GLY A 306 -12.26 -15.88 -10.44
N MET A 307 -10.99 -15.67 -10.03
CA MET A 307 -10.67 -15.19 -8.68
C MET A 307 -11.20 -13.77 -8.46
N ARG A 308 -11.01 -12.88 -9.43
CA ARG A 308 -11.51 -11.50 -9.36
C ARG A 308 -13.03 -11.48 -9.19
N SER A 309 -13.77 -12.20 -10.04
CA SER A 309 -15.23 -12.27 -9.96
C SER A 309 -15.69 -12.82 -8.61
N GLU A 310 -15.14 -13.95 -8.16
CA GLU A 310 -15.45 -14.53 -6.84
C GLU A 310 -15.27 -13.50 -5.70
N LYS A 311 -14.14 -12.76 -5.71
CA LYS A 311 -13.86 -11.80 -4.64
C LYS A 311 -14.80 -10.59 -4.68
N ILE A 312 -15.12 -10.10 -5.87
CA ILE A 312 -16.10 -9.01 -6.05
C ILE A 312 -17.46 -9.43 -5.54
N ASP A 313 -17.95 -10.61 -5.94
CA ASP A 313 -19.27 -11.11 -5.52
C ASP A 313 -19.34 -11.25 -4.00
N ARG A 314 -18.37 -11.91 -3.39
CA ARG A 314 -18.30 -12.07 -1.93
C ARG A 314 -18.19 -10.75 -1.19
N LEU A 315 -17.44 -9.78 -1.73
CA LEU A 315 -17.30 -8.46 -1.13
C LEU A 315 -18.61 -7.68 -1.19
N ASN A 316 -19.31 -7.76 -2.32
CA ASN A 316 -20.62 -7.15 -2.53
C ASN A 316 -21.68 -7.78 -1.61
N ASP A 317 -21.72 -9.09 -1.48
CA ASP A 317 -22.64 -9.79 -0.58
C ASP A 317 -22.43 -9.35 0.87
N ALA A 318 -21.16 -9.30 1.31
CA ALA A 318 -20.81 -8.83 2.66
C ALA A 318 -21.20 -7.35 2.87
N PHE A 319 -21.07 -6.52 1.82
CA PHE A 319 -21.44 -5.12 1.85
C PHE A 319 -22.96 -4.92 1.93
N VAL A 320 -23.73 -5.61 1.10
CA VAL A 320 -25.20 -5.57 1.13
C VAL A 320 -25.75 -6.06 2.47
N GLN A 321 -25.16 -7.13 3.02
CA GLN A 321 -25.56 -7.62 4.33
C GLN A 321 -25.23 -6.60 5.44
N MET A 322 -24.07 -5.96 5.38
CA MET A 322 -23.73 -4.87 6.30
C MET A 322 -24.73 -3.72 6.21
N GLN A 323 -25.09 -3.27 5.00
CA GLN A 323 -26.08 -2.20 4.84
C GLN A 323 -27.43 -2.55 5.47
N LYS A 324 -27.92 -3.79 5.29
CA LYS A 324 -29.18 -4.26 5.90
C LYS A 324 -29.15 -4.28 7.42
N ASP A 325 -28.02 -4.66 8.01
CA ASP A 325 -27.88 -4.77 9.47
C ASP A 325 -27.76 -3.40 10.15
N TYR A 326 -27.47 -2.35 9.40
CA TYR A 326 -27.26 -0.98 9.87
C TYR A 326 -28.22 0.07 9.28
N SER A 327 -29.23 -0.38 8.47
CA SER A 327 -30.29 0.48 7.91
C SER A 327 -31.37 0.92 8.91
#